data_95333264c5df2749d8a07b0451393654
#
_entry.id   95333264c5df2749d8a07b0451393654
#
_cell.length_a   1.000
_cell.length_b   1.000
_cell.length_c   1.000
_cell.angle_alpha   90.00
_cell.angle_beta   90.00
_cell.angle_gamma   90.00
#
_symmetry.space_group_name_H-M   'P 1'
#
loop_
_entity.id
_entity.type
_entity.pdbx_description
1 polymer ?
#
loop_
_entity_poly.entity_id
_entity_poly.type
_entity_poly.pdbx_seq_one_letter_code
_entity_poly.pdbx_strand_id
1 'polypeptide(L)'
;MTTNKIKGDDYEYQIKNYIINNLNKKAFLWSETPINILINAGIIKDANDLRLIRKNNKINPLIDTGIDIIQIDDNDNNLISIVQCKNGYKNGITMQDLAGFMCWMTHLQDINGYVYYTNKLSQNIKNLPSNKRINYIKHQYEINSDDNTNLIIPSKMLEDTLYLRPYSYQYKALWDYDLHFIKNNRAILSLPCGTGKTYTSYLISRQYKQIIILSPLKQFAKQNLERFIEYGYNKDDTLLVDSDGTRDIEYIENFIKSKTSFLISSTFCSIDIIYKLIDQFEDVFFIIDEFHNLSKNNVTDKDDDFYKLLNNSDNKILFVSATPRIYELEDCNSDEFFNDEIFGEIIYNMSFNYAITNGYICDYRIWLPSIHENNDKLLTELSIYNIDKVLQAKINFLFSCLLNNGSRKCIIYCIDTEEIKLMIESINKLNNFYYLDYEINEITSKTNQKEREKILNNFAISKKLNLLFSIRILD
;
A
#
# COMPACT_ATOMS: atom_id res chain seq x y z
N MET A 1 -4.04 -10.44 -16.41
CA MET A 1 -3.56 -11.77 -15.92
C MET A 1 -4.44 -12.84 -16.54
N THR A 2 -3.86 -13.94 -17.02
CA THR A 2 -4.64 -15.04 -17.61
C THR A 2 -5.39 -15.78 -16.52
N THR A 3 -6.63 -16.19 -16.78
CA THR A 3 -7.50 -16.98 -15.88
C THR A 3 -6.83 -18.22 -15.26
N ASN A 4 -5.79 -18.74 -15.89
CA ASN A 4 -5.04 -19.90 -15.38
C ASN A 4 -4.09 -19.55 -14.22
N LYS A 5 -3.52 -18.35 -14.20
CA LYS A 5 -2.63 -17.94 -13.10
C LYS A 5 -3.43 -17.68 -11.83
N ILE A 6 -4.61 -17.06 -11.93
CA ILE A 6 -5.51 -16.81 -10.79
C ILE A 6 -5.91 -18.16 -10.14
N LYS A 7 -6.22 -19.17 -10.94
CA LYS A 7 -6.55 -20.52 -10.43
C LYS A 7 -5.37 -21.24 -9.78
N GLY A 8 -4.15 -20.93 -10.18
CA GLY A 8 -2.93 -21.46 -9.55
C GLY A 8 -2.75 -20.88 -8.16
N ASP A 9 -2.75 -19.55 -8.07
CA ASP A 9 -2.57 -18.81 -6.82
C ASP A 9 -3.67 -19.18 -5.78
N ASP A 10 -4.92 -19.38 -6.23
CA ASP A 10 -6.02 -19.82 -5.37
C ASP A 10 -5.80 -21.22 -4.82
N TYR A 11 -5.26 -22.13 -5.62
CA TYR A 11 -5.00 -23.48 -5.18
C TYR A 11 -3.86 -23.54 -4.14
N GLU A 12 -2.81 -22.76 -4.32
CA GLU A 12 -1.73 -22.63 -3.33
C GLU A 12 -2.29 -22.18 -1.97
N TYR A 13 -3.18 -21.18 -1.99
CA TYR A 13 -3.83 -20.71 -0.78
C TYR A 13 -4.73 -21.76 -0.12
N GLN A 14 -5.49 -22.52 -0.91
CA GLN A 14 -6.30 -23.63 -0.40
C GLN A 14 -5.44 -24.72 0.25
N ILE A 15 -4.31 -25.08 -0.37
CA ILE A 15 -3.39 -26.06 0.19
C ILE A 15 -2.72 -25.53 1.47
N LYS A 16 -2.32 -24.26 1.52
CA LYS A 16 -1.81 -23.65 2.76
C LYS A 16 -2.81 -23.79 3.90
N ASN A 17 -4.07 -23.43 3.67
CA ASN A 17 -5.12 -23.53 4.67
C ASN A 17 -5.40 -24.99 5.07
N TYR A 18 -5.37 -25.91 4.12
CA TYR A 18 -5.49 -27.34 4.40
C TYR A 18 -4.37 -27.84 5.33
N ILE A 19 -3.13 -27.43 5.09
CA ILE A 19 -1.98 -27.77 5.93
C ILE A 19 -2.15 -27.23 7.35
N ILE A 20 -2.58 -25.99 7.49
CA ILE A 20 -2.79 -25.36 8.80
C ILE A 20 -3.95 -26.01 9.56
N ASN A 21 -5.10 -26.14 8.92
CA ASN A 21 -6.34 -26.50 9.61
C ASN A 21 -6.53 -28.02 9.79
N ASN A 22 -6.05 -28.83 8.83
CA ASN A 22 -6.28 -30.26 8.83
C ASN A 22 -5.04 -31.08 9.25
N LEU A 23 -3.84 -30.57 9.01
CA LEU A 23 -2.60 -31.23 9.40
C LEU A 23 -1.98 -30.65 10.67
N ASN A 24 -2.55 -29.58 11.20
CA ASN A 24 -2.09 -28.86 12.41
C ASN A 24 -0.59 -28.50 12.35
N LYS A 25 -0.16 -27.96 11.19
CA LYS A 25 1.20 -27.54 10.93
C LYS A 25 1.23 -26.04 10.60
N LYS A 26 2.35 -25.36 10.84
CA LYS A 26 2.56 -24.02 10.31
C LYS A 26 2.86 -24.09 8.82
N ALA A 27 2.25 -23.22 8.02
CA ALA A 27 2.50 -23.13 6.60
C ALA A 27 2.54 -21.67 6.14
N PHE A 28 3.50 -21.38 5.27
CA PHE A 28 3.72 -20.07 4.69
C PHE A 28 3.75 -20.19 3.17
N LEU A 29 3.04 -19.34 2.44
CA LEU A 29 3.31 -19.21 1.01
C LEU A 29 4.77 -18.81 0.82
N TRP A 30 5.36 -19.16 -0.34
CA TRP A 30 6.75 -18.78 -0.64
C TRP A 30 7.04 -17.30 -0.36
N SER A 31 6.14 -16.43 -0.80
CA SER A 31 6.21 -14.97 -0.61
C SER A 31 6.01 -14.49 0.83
N GLU A 32 5.44 -15.33 1.70
CA GLU A 32 5.16 -15.00 3.10
C GLU A 32 6.16 -15.63 4.07
N THR A 33 7.09 -16.45 3.58
CA THR A 33 8.00 -17.22 4.42
C THR A 33 9.05 -16.32 5.07
N PRO A 34 9.16 -16.29 6.42
CA PRO A 34 10.19 -15.53 7.11
C PRO A 34 11.60 -15.99 6.72
N ILE A 35 12.54 -15.02 6.60
CA ILE A 35 13.92 -15.29 6.16
C ILE A 35 14.67 -16.29 7.07
N ASN A 36 14.47 -16.19 8.38
CA ASN A 36 15.09 -17.11 9.32
C ASN A 36 14.67 -18.57 9.04
N ILE A 37 13.44 -18.79 8.60
CA ILE A 37 12.95 -20.11 8.19
C ILE A 37 13.68 -20.57 6.92
N LEU A 38 13.84 -19.68 5.93
CA LEU A 38 14.57 -20.01 4.70
C LEU A 38 16.05 -20.28 4.94
N ILE A 39 16.67 -19.56 5.88
CA ILE A 39 18.06 -19.82 6.32
C ILE A 39 18.13 -21.17 7.02
N ASN A 40 17.25 -21.43 7.97
CA ASN A 40 17.20 -22.70 8.69
C ASN A 40 16.93 -23.91 7.77
N ALA A 41 16.15 -23.70 6.71
CA ALA A 41 15.91 -24.68 5.67
C ALA A 41 17.10 -24.88 4.71
N GLY A 42 18.15 -24.07 4.80
CA GLY A 42 19.27 -24.08 3.87
C GLY A 42 18.92 -23.60 2.44
N ILE A 43 17.76 -22.99 2.27
CA ILE A 43 17.28 -22.47 0.98
C ILE A 43 18.07 -21.20 0.60
N ILE A 44 18.31 -20.33 1.58
CA ILE A 44 19.20 -19.18 1.43
C ILE A 44 20.35 -19.29 2.45
N LYS A 45 21.50 -18.73 2.10
CA LYS A 45 22.68 -18.80 2.95
C LYS A 45 22.60 -17.83 4.13
N ASP A 46 22.21 -16.62 3.84
CA ASP A 46 22.03 -15.52 4.79
C ASP A 46 21.08 -14.47 4.20
N ALA A 47 20.79 -13.42 4.96
CA ALA A 47 19.86 -12.36 4.52
C ALA A 47 20.36 -11.59 3.26
N ASN A 48 21.63 -11.68 2.92
CA ASN A 48 22.26 -11.07 1.74
C ASN A 48 22.41 -12.04 0.57
N ASP A 49 21.88 -13.27 0.70
CA ASP A 49 21.98 -14.27 -0.36
C ASP A 49 21.06 -13.92 -1.54
N LEU A 50 21.66 -13.30 -2.55
CA LEU A 50 20.94 -12.82 -3.73
C LEU A 50 20.73 -13.90 -4.81
N ARG A 51 21.14 -15.16 -4.58
CA ARG A 51 21.03 -16.23 -5.60
C ARG A 51 19.61 -16.45 -6.06
N LEU A 52 18.63 -16.34 -5.16
CA LEU A 52 17.21 -16.51 -5.42
C LEU A 52 16.45 -15.21 -5.63
N ILE A 53 17.11 -14.08 -5.43
CA ILE A 53 16.48 -12.76 -5.43
C ILE A 53 16.65 -12.06 -6.80
N ARG A 54 17.58 -12.53 -7.65
CA ARG A 54 17.87 -11.89 -8.95
C ARG A 54 17.28 -12.66 -10.11
N LYS A 55 16.45 -11.98 -10.87
CA LYS A 55 16.03 -12.41 -12.22
C LYS A 55 16.28 -11.26 -13.18
N ASN A 56 17.06 -11.50 -14.25
CA ASN A 56 17.36 -10.50 -15.30
C ASN A 56 17.92 -9.17 -14.73
N ASN A 57 18.89 -9.23 -13.83
CA ASN A 57 19.48 -8.08 -13.13
C ASN A 57 18.52 -7.26 -12.25
N LYS A 58 17.30 -7.75 -12.01
CA LYS A 58 16.36 -7.15 -11.07
C LYS A 58 16.29 -7.98 -9.81
N ILE A 59 16.22 -7.32 -8.65
CA ILE A 59 15.93 -7.99 -7.38
C ILE A 59 14.45 -8.35 -7.43
N ASN A 60 14.14 -9.64 -7.44
CA ASN A 60 12.77 -10.14 -7.40
C ASN A 60 12.67 -11.25 -6.35
N PRO A 61 12.16 -10.96 -5.13
CA PRO A 61 12.02 -11.94 -4.06
C PRO A 61 10.96 -13.01 -4.37
N LEU A 62 10.23 -12.85 -5.47
CA LEU A 62 9.13 -13.71 -5.89
C LEU A 62 9.46 -14.50 -7.14
N ILE A 63 10.71 -14.90 -7.30
CA ILE A 63 11.08 -15.81 -8.38
C ILE A 63 10.33 -17.11 -8.14
N ASP A 64 9.63 -17.59 -9.19
CA ASP A 64 9.12 -18.95 -9.23
C ASP A 64 10.30 -19.91 -9.18
N THR A 65 10.54 -20.45 -7.98
CA THR A 65 11.62 -21.38 -7.72
C THR A 65 11.14 -22.82 -7.80
N GLY A 66 9.84 -23.02 -8.02
CA GLY A 66 9.21 -24.34 -7.88
C GLY A 66 8.92 -24.72 -6.42
N ILE A 67 8.97 -23.75 -5.50
CA ILE A 67 8.50 -23.88 -4.12
C ILE A 67 7.34 -22.91 -3.94
N ASP A 68 6.15 -23.42 -3.66
CA ASP A 68 4.96 -22.60 -3.49
C ASP A 68 4.64 -22.36 -2.00
N ILE A 69 4.93 -23.36 -1.13
CA ILE A 69 4.67 -23.27 0.31
C ILE A 69 5.86 -23.86 1.08
N ILE A 70 6.19 -23.25 2.20
CA ILE A 70 7.04 -23.84 3.26
C ILE A 70 6.15 -24.26 4.41
N GLN A 71 6.25 -25.51 4.83
CA GLN A 71 5.55 -26.01 6.02
C GLN A 71 6.53 -26.40 7.13
N ILE A 72 6.10 -26.22 8.38
CA ILE A 72 6.87 -26.55 9.57
C ILE A 72 6.03 -27.49 10.44
N ASP A 73 6.61 -28.58 10.86
CA ASP A 73 6.01 -29.49 11.83
C ASP A 73 6.39 -29.06 13.26
N ASP A 74 5.44 -28.51 14.01
CA ASP A 74 5.68 -28.04 15.38
C ASP A 74 5.91 -29.19 16.37
N ASN A 75 5.45 -30.41 16.04
CA ASN A 75 5.55 -31.57 16.93
C ASN A 75 6.89 -32.31 16.84
N ASP A 76 7.68 -32.02 15.80
CA ASP A 76 8.92 -32.72 15.51
C ASP A 76 10.08 -31.76 15.24
N ASN A 77 10.51 -31.07 16.29
CA ASN A 77 11.74 -30.22 16.31
C ASN A 77 11.87 -29.22 15.16
N ASN A 78 10.78 -28.57 14.75
CA ASN A 78 10.78 -27.63 13.63
C ASN A 78 11.20 -28.25 12.27
N LEU A 79 10.81 -29.50 12.01
CA LEU A 79 11.08 -30.14 10.72
C LEU A 79 10.45 -29.32 9.59
N ILE A 80 11.29 -28.73 8.75
CA ILE A 80 10.87 -27.91 7.61
C ILE A 80 10.66 -28.82 6.40
N SER A 81 9.62 -28.53 5.62
CA SER A 81 9.34 -29.21 4.36
C SER A 81 8.96 -28.19 3.27
N ILE A 82 9.25 -28.53 2.03
CA ILE A 82 8.87 -27.70 0.87
C ILE A 82 7.69 -28.31 0.13
N VAL A 83 6.81 -27.47 -0.38
CA VAL A 83 5.57 -27.88 -1.06
C VAL A 83 5.47 -27.22 -2.42
N GLN A 84 5.07 -28.00 -3.42
CA GLN A 84 4.69 -27.52 -4.75
C GLN A 84 3.22 -27.83 -5.01
N CYS A 85 2.49 -26.87 -5.58
CA CYS A 85 1.08 -26.97 -5.92
C CYS A 85 0.88 -26.97 -7.44
N LYS A 86 0.10 -27.90 -7.97
CA LYS A 86 -0.18 -28.03 -9.40
C LYS A 86 -1.66 -28.20 -9.66
N ASN A 87 -2.29 -27.17 -10.19
CA ASN A 87 -3.72 -27.16 -10.50
C ASN A 87 -3.99 -27.08 -12.01
N GLY A 88 -4.97 -27.84 -12.51
CA GLY A 88 -5.54 -27.68 -13.84
C GLY A 88 -4.76 -28.32 -14.99
N TYR A 89 -3.79 -29.16 -14.74
CA TYR A 89 -2.97 -29.87 -15.77
C TYR A 89 -3.77 -30.99 -16.42
N LYS A 90 -4.53 -30.70 -17.49
CA LYS A 90 -5.42 -31.66 -18.18
C LYS A 90 -4.71 -32.93 -18.67
N ASN A 91 -3.51 -32.79 -19.21
CA ASN A 91 -2.70 -33.90 -19.73
C ASN A 91 -1.88 -34.63 -18.65
N GLY A 92 -1.99 -34.21 -17.39
CA GLY A 92 -1.19 -34.69 -16.28
C GLY A 92 0.11 -33.93 -16.11
N ILE A 93 0.61 -33.93 -14.88
CA ILE A 93 1.83 -33.26 -14.48
C ILE A 93 3.02 -34.06 -14.98
N THR A 94 3.98 -33.40 -15.61
CA THR A 94 5.21 -34.00 -16.13
C THR A 94 6.41 -33.66 -15.25
N MET A 95 7.56 -34.31 -15.49
CA MET A 95 8.81 -33.98 -14.81
C MET A 95 9.25 -32.54 -15.09
N GLN A 96 8.95 -32.02 -16.26
CA GLN A 96 9.27 -30.65 -16.63
C GLN A 96 8.50 -29.63 -15.78
N ASP A 97 7.24 -29.95 -15.44
CA ASP A 97 6.42 -29.09 -14.56
C ASP A 97 6.92 -29.06 -13.11
N LEU A 98 7.73 -30.03 -12.71
CA LEU A 98 8.31 -30.17 -11.38
C LEU A 98 9.82 -29.92 -11.34
N ALA A 99 10.43 -29.49 -12.43
CA ALA A 99 11.89 -29.38 -12.55
C ALA A 99 12.52 -28.53 -11.45
N GLY A 100 11.97 -27.35 -11.15
CA GLY A 100 12.43 -26.48 -10.07
C GLY A 100 12.37 -27.14 -8.70
N PHE A 101 11.22 -27.74 -8.39
CA PHE A 101 11.02 -28.48 -7.15
C PHE A 101 11.99 -29.66 -7.01
N MET A 102 12.21 -30.43 -8.06
CA MET A 102 13.14 -31.55 -8.06
C MET A 102 14.60 -31.10 -7.87
N CYS A 103 14.98 -29.98 -8.44
CA CYS A 103 16.30 -29.36 -8.17
C CYS A 103 16.48 -29.08 -6.67
N TRP A 104 15.48 -28.49 -6.03
CA TRP A 104 15.51 -28.26 -4.59
C TRP A 104 15.61 -29.57 -3.78
N MET A 105 14.81 -30.58 -4.13
CA MET A 105 14.85 -31.86 -3.44
C MET A 105 16.18 -32.60 -3.58
N THR A 106 16.95 -32.32 -4.62
CA THR A 106 18.33 -32.84 -4.75
C THR A 106 19.34 -32.03 -3.92
N HIS A 107 19.11 -30.74 -3.78
CA HIS A 107 20.03 -29.84 -3.05
C HIS A 107 19.85 -29.88 -1.54
N LEU A 108 18.60 -30.02 -1.08
CA LEU A 108 18.21 -30.05 0.34
C LEU A 108 18.13 -31.48 0.82
N GLN A 109 19.17 -31.96 1.52
CA GLN A 109 19.29 -33.38 1.88
C GLN A 109 18.36 -33.83 3.00
N ASP A 110 18.07 -32.93 3.96
CA ASP A 110 17.33 -33.26 5.19
C ASP A 110 15.89 -32.72 5.20
N ILE A 111 15.36 -32.34 4.03
CA ILE A 111 14.02 -31.76 3.90
C ILE A 111 13.09 -32.71 3.14
N ASN A 112 11.84 -32.80 3.62
CA ASN A 112 10.79 -33.50 2.91
C ASN A 112 10.11 -32.60 1.89
N GLY A 113 9.64 -33.17 0.79
CA GLY A 113 8.92 -32.50 -0.26
C GLY A 113 7.51 -33.03 -0.43
N TYR A 114 6.57 -32.15 -0.70
CA TYR A 114 5.18 -32.50 -0.97
C TYR A 114 4.74 -31.88 -2.29
N VAL A 115 4.11 -32.67 -3.15
CA VAL A 115 3.49 -32.20 -4.40
C VAL A 115 1.99 -32.41 -4.29
N TYR A 116 1.24 -31.32 -4.08
CA TYR A 116 -0.21 -31.35 -4.13
C TYR A 116 -0.70 -31.12 -5.56
N TYR A 117 -1.63 -31.94 -6.04
CA TYR A 117 -2.12 -31.85 -7.41
C TYR A 117 -3.60 -32.21 -7.53
N THR A 118 -4.28 -31.65 -8.54
CA THR A 118 -5.73 -31.86 -8.74
C THR A 118 -6.06 -33.05 -9.67
N ASN A 119 -5.35 -33.22 -10.79
CA ASN A 119 -5.74 -34.15 -11.84
C ASN A 119 -5.00 -35.50 -11.76
N LYS A 120 -3.90 -35.62 -12.48
CA LYS A 120 -3.12 -36.86 -12.59
C LYS A 120 -1.64 -36.61 -12.78
N LEU A 121 -0.82 -37.52 -12.37
CA LEU A 121 0.61 -37.58 -12.67
C LEU A 121 0.84 -38.29 -13.98
N SER A 122 1.82 -37.87 -14.77
CA SER A 122 2.26 -38.56 -15.96
C SER A 122 2.88 -39.90 -15.62
N GLN A 123 2.92 -40.82 -16.60
CA GLN A 123 3.50 -42.16 -16.39
C GLN A 123 4.98 -42.05 -16.03
N ASN A 124 5.70 -41.05 -16.57
CA ASN A 124 7.11 -40.85 -16.26
C ASN A 124 7.36 -40.58 -14.76
N ILE A 125 6.49 -39.77 -14.12
CA ILE A 125 6.58 -39.53 -12.67
C ILE A 125 6.23 -40.79 -11.88
N LYS A 126 5.17 -41.52 -12.27
CA LYS A 126 4.76 -42.73 -11.60
C LYS A 126 5.80 -43.87 -11.64
N ASN A 127 6.60 -43.89 -12.71
CA ASN A 127 7.66 -44.90 -12.91
C ASN A 127 9.01 -44.49 -12.26
N LEU A 128 9.09 -43.31 -11.63
CA LEU A 128 10.28 -42.94 -10.87
C LEU A 128 10.51 -43.91 -9.71
N PRO A 129 11.77 -44.23 -9.38
CA PRO A 129 12.08 -44.93 -8.14
C PRO A 129 11.48 -44.17 -6.95
N SER A 130 10.94 -44.90 -6.00
CA SER A 130 10.32 -44.27 -4.80
C SER A 130 11.38 -43.47 -4.03
N ASN A 131 11.21 -42.16 -4.04
CA ASN A 131 11.99 -41.27 -3.20
C ASN A 131 11.22 -41.07 -1.89
N LYS A 132 11.71 -41.64 -0.79
CA LYS A 132 11.06 -41.56 0.53
C LYS A 132 10.82 -40.17 1.04
N ARG A 133 11.52 -39.17 0.48
CA ARG A 133 11.40 -37.75 0.86
C ARG A 133 10.36 -36.98 0.05
N ILE A 134 9.85 -37.54 -1.06
CA ILE A 134 8.88 -36.82 -1.92
C ILE A 134 7.53 -37.54 -1.85
N ASN A 135 6.52 -36.82 -1.43
CA ASN A 135 5.15 -37.26 -1.28
C ASN A 135 4.26 -36.59 -2.32
N TYR A 136 3.53 -37.38 -3.11
CA TYR A 136 2.57 -36.92 -4.09
C TYR A 136 1.16 -37.07 -3.53
N ILE A 137 0.46 -35.95 -3.33
CA ILE A 137 -0.84 -35.88 -2.69
C ILE A 137 -1.87 -35.38 -3.68
N LYS A 138 -2.84 -36.20 -4.03
CA LYS A 138 -3.97 -35.73 -4.83
C LYS A 138 -4.96 -34.99 -3.93
N HIS A 139 -5.20 -33.72 -4.22
CA HIS A 139 -6.11 -32.88 -3.47
C HIS A 139 -7.06 -32.19 -4.45
N GLN A 140 -8.37 -32.19 -4.16
CA GLN A 140 -9.35 -31.54 -5.04
C GLN A 140 -9.28 -30.04 -4.90
N TYR A 141 -9.45 -29.32 -6.03
CA TYR A 141 -9.62 -27.89 -6.04
C TYR A 141 -11.11 -27.59 -5.83
N GLU A 142 -11.44 -26.95 -4.74
CA GLU A 142 -12.81 -26.52 -4.45
C GLU A 142 -13.08 -25.20 -5.15
N ILE A 143 -13.96 -25.23 -6.13
CA ILE A 143 -14.53 -24.03 -6.72
C ILE A 143 -15.67 -23.61 -5.79
N ASN A 144 -15.53 -22.54 -5.06
CA ASN A 144 -16.64 -21.93 -4.33
C ASN A 144 -17.69 -21.43 -5.35
N SER A 145 -18.61 -22.29 -5.72
CA SER A 145 -19.90 -21.92 -6.30
C SER A 145 -20.85 -21.85 -5.10
N ASP A 146 -21.32 -20.65 -4.82
CA ASP A 146 -22.43 -20.29 -3.96
C ASP A 146 -23.02 -21.37 -3.04
N ASP A 147 -23.12 -20.98 -1.75
CA ASP A 147 -23.96 -21.52 -0.70
C ASP A 147 -23.56 -22.79 0.07
N ASN A 148 -23.35 -22.53 1.35
CA ASN A 148 -23.60 -23.41 2.49
C ASN A 148 -22.77 -24.69 2.60
N THR A 149 -21.56 -24.58 3.12
CA THR A 149 -21.07 -25.60 4.06
C THR A 149 -20.09 -25.01 5.07
N ASN A 150 -20.38 -25.28 6.34
CA ASN A 150 -19.63 -24.94 7.53
C ASN A 150 -18.16 -25.36 7.48
N LEU A 151 -17.28 -24.48 7.04
CA LEU A 151 -15.87 -24.52 7.41
C LEU A 151 -15.74 -23.73 8.70
N ILE A 152 -15.40 -24.42 9.78
CA ILE A 152 -15.02 -23.79 11.05
C ILE A 152 -13.67 -23.12 10.82
N ILE A 153 -13.73 -21.94 10.26
CA ILE A 153 -12.67 -20.93 10.36
C ILE A 153 -12.95 -20.23 11.68
N PRO A 154 -11.93 -19.88 12.49
CA PRO A 154 -12.20 -19.15 13.71
C PRO A 154 -13.07 -17.98 13.36
N SER A 155 -14.31 -17.99 13.83
CA SER A 155 -15.45 -17.18 13.39
C SER A 155 -15.37 -15.67 13.67
N LYS A 156 -14.18 -15.13 13.85
CA LYS A 156 -13.91 -13.69 14.05
C LYS A 156 -13.13 -12.99 12.92
N MET A 157 -12.79 -13.69 11.83
CA MET A 157 -11.99 -13.09 10.75
C MET A 157 -12.61 -13.19 9.34
N LEU A 158 -13.85 -13.67 9.19
CA LEU A 158 -14.37 -14.05 7.86
C LEU A 158 -15.82 -13.66 7.58
N GLU A 159 -16.27 -12.54 8.11
CA GLU A 159 -17.50 -11.93 7.62
C GLU A 159 -17.17 -10.58 6.99
N ASP A 160 -17.43 -10.47 5.69
CA ASP A 160 -17.53 -9.25 4.88
C ASP A 160 -16.27 -8.46 4.51
N THR A 161 -15.11 -9.04 4.31
CA THR A 161 -14.06 -8.35 3.59
C THR A 161 -13.91 -8.92 2.17
N LEU A 162 -14.14 -8.08 1.18
CA LEU A 162 -13.55 -8.25 -0.15
C LEU A 162 -12.07 -8.53 0.07
N TYR A 163 -11.61 -9.77 -0.15
CA TYR A 163 -10.23 -10.16 0.10
C TYR A 163 -9.30 -9.33 -0.78
N LEU A 164 -8.81 -8.22 -0.22
CA LEU A 164 -7.71 -7.48 -0.81
C LEU A 164 -6.47 -8.36 -0.70
N ARG A 165 -6.12 -9.04 -1.79
CA ARG A 165 -4.85 -9.76 -1.86
C ARG A 165 -3.72 -8.75 -1.93
N PRO A 166 -2.76 -8.79 -1.00
CA PRO A 166 -1.59 -7.95 -1.09
C PRO A 166 -0.85 -8.20 -2.40
N TYR A 167 -0.36 -7.14 -3.00
CA TYR A 167 0.58 -7.26 -4.13
C TYR A 167 1.92 -7.81 -3.65
N SER A 168 2.66 -8.39 -4.56
CA SER A 168 3.97 -8.94 -4.29
C SER A 168 4.94 -7.96 -3.61
N TYR A 169 4.90 -6.69 -3.99
CA TYR A 169 5.73 -5.67 -3.38
C TYR A 169 5.31 -5.34 -1.94
N GLN A 170 4.04 -5.50 -1.58
CA GLN A 170 3.56 -5.28 -0.21
C GLN A 170 4.06 -6.38 0.73
N TYR A 171 4.09 -7.63 0.26
CA TYR A 171 4.75 -8.70 0.99
C TYR A 171 6.24 -8.46 1.15
N LYS A 172 6.90 -7.92 0.10
CA LYS A 172 8.30 -7.58 0.21
C LYS A 172 8.54 -6.47 1.23
N ALA A 173 7.71 -5.44 1.22
CA ALA A 173 7.80 -4.36 2.20
C ALA A 173 7.59 -4.85 3.63
N LEU A 174 6.64 -5.76 3.85
CA LEU A 174 6.43 -6.43 5.14
C LEU A 174 7.67 -7.22 5.57
N TRP A 175 8.24 -7.98 4.66
CA TRP A 175 9.45 -8.75 4.90
C TRP A 175 10.66 -7.86 5.23
N ASP A 176 10.90 -6.81 4.44
CA ASP A 176 12.00 -5.88 4.68
C ASP A 176 11.81 -5.18 6.05
N TYR A 177 10.54 -4.91 6.43
CA TYR A 177 10.18 -4.41 7.74
C TYR A 177 10.54 -5.42 8.87
N ASP A 178 10.11 -6.66 8.76
CA ASP A 178 10.34 -7.69 9.78
C ASP A 178 11.83 -7.88 10.04
N LEU A 179 12.64 -7.87 9.00
CA LEU A 179 14.11 -7.97 9.13
C LEU A 179 14.72 -6.76 9.82
N HIS A 180 14.29 -5.57 9.43
CA HIS A 180 14.86 -4.33 9.95
C HIS A 180 14.53 -4.15 11.43
N PHE A 181 13.28 -4.44 11.82
CA PHE A 181 12.80 -4.27 13.20
C PHE A 181 13.28 -5.34 14.19
N ILE A 182 14.07 -6.31 13.77
CA ILE A 182 14.82 -7.18 14.69
C ILE A 182 15.86 -6.40 15.49
N LYS A 183 16.44 -5.33 14.91
CA LYS A 183 17.55 -4.58 15.50
C LYS A 183 17.29 -3.08 15.61
N ASN A 184 16.29 -2.60 14.91
CA ASN A 184 15.98 -1.19 14.81
C ASN A 184 14.52 -0.94 15.22
N ASN A 185 14.22 0.26 15.67
CA ASN A 185 12.85 0.66 16.07
C ASN A 185 12.24 1.67 15.10
N ARG A 186 12.90 2.00 13.99
CA ARG A 186 12.47 3.04 13.06
C ARG A 186 12.77 2.64 11.64
N ALA A 187 11.84 3.01 10.74
CA ALA A 187 12.01 2.77 9.32
C ALA A 187 11.14 3.70 8.47
N ILE A 188 11.57 3.93 7.25
CA ILE A 188 10.82 4.68 6.24
C ILE A 188 10.28 3.71 5.18
N LEU A 189 8.98 3.81 4.90
CA LEU A 189 8.29 3.15 3.80
C LEU A 189 7.96 4.17 2.72
N SER A 190 8.64 4.09 1.58
CA SER A 190 8.46 5.00 0.45
C SER A 190 7.67 4.32 -0.67
N LEU A 191 6.41 4.69 -0.83
CA LEU A 191 5.50 4.13 -1.82
C LEU A 191 4.72 5.23 -2.55
N PRO A 192 4.64 5.23 -3.90
CA PRO A 192 3.85 6.20 -4.66
C PRO A 192 2.38 6.26 -4.24
N CYS A 193 1.73 7.39 -4.49
CA CYS A 193 0.28 7.50 -4.32
C CYS A 193 -0.44 6.45 -5.18
N GLY A 194 -1.53 5.88 -4.64
CA GLY A 194 -2.30 4.85 -5.34
C GLY A 194 -1.74 3.42 -5.24
N THR A 195 -0.56 3.21 -4.66
CA THR A 195 0.03 1.87 -4.48
C THR A 195 -0.41 1.16 -3.19
N GLY A 196 -1.32 1.73 -2.40
CA GLY A 196 -1.83 1.11 -1.18
C GLY A 196 -0.89 1.22 0.02
N LYS A 197 -0.29 2.40 0.24
CA LYS A 197 0.49 2.73 1.45
C LYS A 197 -0.24 2.32 2.73
N THR A 198 -1.48 2.76 2.88
CA THR A 198 -2.31 2.48 4.06
C THR A 198 -2.52 0.98 4.27
N TYR A 199 -2.73 0.22 3.18
CA TYR A 199 -2.88 -1.23 3.28
C TYR A 199 -1.57 -1.92 3.68
N THR A 200 -0.43 -1.46 3.14
CA THR A 200 0.89 -1.98 3.53
C THR A 200 1.17 -1.69 5.01
N SER A 201 0.85 -0.48 5.48
CA SER A 201 0.96 -0.11 6.90
C SER A 201 0.05 -0.95 7.79
N TYR A 202 -1.18 -1.24 7.35
CA TYR A 202 -2.08 -2.16 8.03
C TYR A 202 -1.47 -3.57 8.15
N LEU A 203 -0.93 -4.12 7.06
CA LEU A 203 -0.31 -5.45 7.09
C LEU A 203 0.86 -5.53 8.07
N ILE A 204 1.71 -4.51 8.11
CA ILE A 204 2.83 -4.39 9.04
C ILE A 204 2.32 -4.30 10.48
N SER A 205 1.29 -3.48 10.72
CA SER A 205 0.80 -3.19 12.07
C SER A 205 0.07 -4.36 12.74
N ARG A 206 -0.35 -5.38 12.00
CA ARG A 206 -1.09 -6.54 12.53
C ARG A 206 -0.40 -7.30 13.66
N GLN A 207 0.91 -7.20 13.75
CA GLN A 207 1.69 -7.83 14.82
C GLN A 207 1.67 -7.06 16.14
N TYR A 208 1.13 -5.84 16.14
CA TYR A 208 1.07 -4.97 17.30
C TYR A 208 -0.34 -4.90 17.88
N LYS A 209 -0.43 -4.79 19.20
CA LYS A 209 -1.70 -4.66 19.93
C LYS A 209 -2.17 -3.21 20.01
N GLN A 210 -1.23 -2.28 20.19
CA GLN A 210 -1.49 -0.86 20.32
C GLN A 210 -0.90 -0.12 19.14
N ILE A 211 -1.74 0.54 18.35
CA ILE A 211 -1.36 1.22 17.13
C ILE A 211 -1.81 2.66 17.20
N ILE A 212 -0.90 3.58 16.88
CA ILE A 212 -1.22 5.00 16.77
C ILE A 212 -0.81 5.49 15.40
N ILE A 213 -1.76 6.04 14.65
CA ILE A 213 -1.52 6.65 13.33
C ILE A 213 -1.57 8.17 13.50
N LEU A 214 -0.51 8.85 13.10
CA LEU A 214 -0.43 10.30 13.09
C LEU A 214 -0.44 10.80 11.64
N SER A 215 -1.32 11.73 11.31
CA SER A 215 -1.52 12.25 9.96
C SER A 215 -1.52 13.79 9.95
N PRO A 216 -1.10 14.44 8.85
CA PRO A 216 -1.01 15.90 8.81
C PRO A 216 -2.38 16.60 8.86
N LEU A 217 -3.41 15.96 8.31
CA LEU A 217 -4.75 16.54 8.16
C LEU A 217 -5.83 15.62 8.74
N LYS A 218 -6.92 16.20 9.24
CA LYS A 218 -8.09 15.47 9.79
C LYS A 218 -8.68 14.47 8.79
N GLN A 219 -8.76 14.86 7.53
CA GLN A 219 -9.30 13.98 6.48
C GLN A 219 -8.44 12.71 6.33
N PHE A 220 -7.12 12.81 6.45
CA PHE A 220 -6.23 11.65 6.38
C PHE A 220 -6.32 10.80 7.65
N ALA A 221 -6.42 11.43 8.82
CA ALA A 221 -6.63 10.70 10.07
C ALA A 221 -7.93 9.89 10.03
N LYS A 222 -9.04 10.50 9.61
CA LYS A 222 -10.32 9.84 9.42
C LYS A 222 -10.25 8.74 8.37
N GLN A 223 -9.65 9.02 7.21
CA GLN A 223 -9.51 8.05 6.12
C GLN A 223 -8.67 6.83 6.53
N ASN A 224 -7.56 7.05 7.25
CA ASN A 224 -6.73 5.96 7.75
C ASN A 224 -7.52 5.07 8.72
N LEU A 225 -8.29 5.66 9.64
CA LEU A 225 -9.16 4.93 10.56
C LEU A 225 -10.18 4.07 9.80
N GLU A 226 -10.93 4.68 8.87
CA GLU A 226 -11.95 4.01 8.07
C GLU A 226 -11.35 2.87 7.23
N ARG A 227 -10.18 3.08 6.62
CA ARG A 227 -9.49 2.05 5.84
C ARG A 227 -9.02 0.87 6.69
N PHE A 228 -8.49 1.12 7.89
CA PHE A 228 -8.11 0.04 8.80
C PHE A 228 -9.33 -0.80 9.22
N ILE A 229 -10.48 -0.16 9.44
CA ILE A 229 -11.74 -0.87 9.72
C ILE A 229 -12.17 -1.69 8.50
N GLU A 230 -12.12 -1.13 7.29
CA GLU A 230 -12.41 -1.85 6.03
C GLU A 230 -11.47 -3.05 5.81
N TYR A 231 -10.23 -2.97 6.27
CA TYR A 231 -9.25 -4.06 6.18
C TYR A 231 -9.44 -5.13 7.27
N GLY A 232 -10.40 -4.94 8.16
CA GLY A 232 -10.78 -5.93 9.17
C GLY A 232 -10.36 -5.60 10.60
N TYR A 233 -9.94 -4.36 10.90
CA TYR A 233 -9.74 -3.92 12.27
C TYR A 233 -11.11 -3.70 12.95
N ASN A 234 -11.26 -4.17 14.20
CA ASN A 234 -12.53 -4.05 14.88
C ASN A 234 -12.87 -2.58 15.19
N LYS A 235 -14.00 -2.10 14.71
CA LYS A 235 -14.45 -0.72 14.89
C LYS A 235 -14.56 -0.31 16.36
N ASP A 236 -14.99 -1.22 17.24
CA ASP A 236 -15.15 -0.93 18.67
C ASP A 236 -13.81 -0.73 19.40
N ASP A 237 -12.71 -1.14 18.76
CA ASP A 237 -11.35 -0.99 19.28
C ASP A 237 -10.62 0.17 18.59
N THR A 238 -11.35 1.10 17.96
CA THR A 238 -10.78 2.25 17.24
C THR A 238 -11.23 3.57 17.83
N LEU A 239 -10.36 4.58 17.78
CA LEU A 239 -10.66 5.93 18.25
C LEU A 239 -10.05 6.99 17.32
N LEU A 240 -10.84 8.02 16.98
CA LEU A 240 -10.37 9.21 16.29
C LEU A 240 -10.09 10.32 17.30
N VAL A 241 -8.84 10.80 17.34
CA VAL A 241 -8.40 11.86 18.25
C VAL A 241 -8.07 13.12 17.45
N ASP A 242 -9.09 13.94 17.27
CA ASP A 242 -9.01 15.26 16.64
C ASP A 242 -10.23 16.11 17.03
N SER A 243 -10.45 17.26 16.39
CA SER A 243 -11.61 18.13 16.69
C SER A 243 -12.93 17.61 16.12
N ASP A 244 -12.94 16.61 15.26
CA ASP A 244 -14.15 15.98 14.70
C ASP A 244 -14.49 14.68 15.44
N GLY A 245 -13.50 14.06 16.08
CA GLY A 245 -13.64 12.93 17.01
C GLY A 245 -13.70 13.38 18.45
N THR A 246 -12.69 13.03 19.24
CA THR A 246 -12.58 13.46 20.64
C THR A 246 -11.21 14.05 20.96
N ARG A 247 -11.18 15.04 21.84
CA ARG A 247 -9.96 15.59 22.47
C ARG A 247 -10.03 15.52 23.99
N ASP A 248 -11.04 14.86 24.55
CA ASP A 248 -11.22 14.65 25.96
C ASP A 248 -10.21 13.62 26.48
N ILE A 249 -9.25 14.08 27.26
CA ILE A 249 -8.14 13.25 27.77
C ILE A 249 -8.67 12.13 28.66
N GLU A 250 -9.66 12.42 29.54
CA GLU A 250 -10.24 11.42 30.45
C GLU A 250 -10.95 10.31 29.67
N TYR A 251 -11.69 10.68 28.62
CA TYR A 251 -12.32 9.72 27.74
C TYR A 251 -11.30 8.82 27.02
N ILE A 252 -10.23 9.42 26.47
CA ILE A 252 -9.17 8.68 25.75
C ILE A 252 -8.44 7.75 26.72
N GLU A 253 -8.13 8.21 27.92
CA GLU A 253 -7.49 7.42 28.98
C GLU A 253 -8.35 6.21 29.39
N ASN A 254 -9.65 6.41 29.58
CA ASN A 254 -10.59 5.33 29.88
C ASN A 254 -10.69 4.33 28.71
N PHE A 255 -10.67 4.80 27.46
CA PHE A 255 -10.63 3.95 26.27
C PHE A 255 -9.37 3.08 26.28
N ILE A 256 -8.19 3.66 26.47
CA ILE A 256 -6.91 2.94 26.52
C ILE A 256 -6.94 1.86 27.62
N LYS A 257 -7.37 2.22 28.85
CA LYS A 257 -7.44 1.30 29.99
C LYS A 257 -8.44 0.17 29.81
N SER A 258 -9.50 0.40 29.03
CA SER A 258 -10.54 -0.60 28.78
C SER A 258 -10.17 -1.64 27.71
N LYS A 259 -9.08 -1.44 26.98
CA LYS A 259 -8.71 -2.23 25.80
C LYS A 259 -7.30 -2.81 25.92
N THR A 260 -7.15 -4.08 25.57
CA THR A 260 -5.82 -4.71 25.43
C THR A 260 -5.21 -4.50 24.05
N SER A 261 -6.06 -4.22 23.04
CA SER A 261 -5.67 -3.95 21.67
C SER A 261 -6.53 -2.82 21.15
N PHE A 262 -5.91 -1.81 20.55
CA PHE A 262 -6.62 -0.66 19.99
C PHE A 262 -5.85 0.03 18.86
N LEU A 263 -6.59 0.80 18.08
CA LEU A 263 -6.10 1.70 17.07
C LEU A 263 -6.56 3.12 17.38
N ILE A 264 -5.62 4.04 17.55
CA ILE A 264 -5.90 5.48 17.63
C ILE A 264 -5.41 6.12 16.34
N SER A 265 -6.28 6.84 15.64
CA SER A 265 -5.87 7.71 14.54
C SER A 265 -5.99 9.16 14.96
N SER A 266 -4.94 9.94 14.75
CA SER A 266 -4.86 11.32 15.24
C SER A 266 -4.19 12.24 14.21
N THR A 267 -4.35 13.55 14.42
CA THR A 267 -3.66 14.55 13.60
C THR A 267 -2.36 15.01 14.27
N PHE A 268 -1.41 15.52 13.45
CA PHE A 268 -0.20 16.16 13.97
C PHE A 268 -0.51 17.27 14.98
N CYS A 269 -1.59 18.03 14.74
CA CYS A 269 -2.03 19.09 15.66
C CYS A 269 -2.57 18.59 17.02
N SER A 270 -2.76 17.29 17.19
CA SER A 270 -3.24 16.68 18.43
C SER A 270 -2.16 15.86 19.12
N ILE A 271 -0.91 16.04 18.74
CA ILE A 271 0.23 15.31 19.32
C ILE A 271 0.37 15.55 20.83
N ASP A 272 -0.01 16.76 21.28
CA ASP A 272 -0.01 17.14 22.70
C ASP A 272 -0.85 16.21 23.57
N ILE A 273 -1.98 15.72 23.03
CA ILE A 273 -2.86 14.78 23.72
C ILE A 273 -2.22 13.39 23.75
N ILE A 274 -1.71 12.93 22.62
CA ILE A 274 -1.06 11.62 22.51
C ILE A 274 0.17 11.55 23.42
N TYR A 275 0.99 12.60 23.41
CA TYR A 275 2.21 12.64 24.21
C TYR A 275 1.92 12.68 25.73
N LYS A 276 0.86 13.38 26.17
CA LYS A 276 0.42 13.35 27.58
C LYS A 276 0.04 11.97 28.08
N LEU A 277 -0.37 11.09 27.19
CA LEU A 277 -0.79 9.72 27.51
C LEU A 277 0.30 8.68 27.19
N ILE A 278 1.52 9.13 26.84
CA ILE A 278 2.59 8.24 26.35
C ILE A 278 2.95 7.13 27.35
N ASP A 279 2.94 7.45 28.65
CA ASP A 279 3.27 6.50 29.71
C ASP A 279 2.18 5.44 29.96
N GLN A 280 1.02 5.56 29.32
CA GLN A 280 -0.08 4.58 29.43
C GLN A 280 -0.05 3.55 28.31
N PHE A 281 0.81 3.72 27.32
CA PHE A 281 0.94 2.78 26.22
C PHE A 281 1.97 1.69 26.54
N GLU A 282 1.64 0.46 26.15
CA GLU A 282 2.52 -0.70 26.30
C GLU A 282 2.89 -1.24 24.89
N ASP A 283 4.17 -1.25 24.53
CA ASP A 283 4.68 -1.73 23.22
C ASP A 283 3.89 -1.15 22.02
N VAL A 284 3.71 0.17 22.04
CA VAL A 284 2.94 0.91 21.05
C VAL A 284 3.71 1.02 19.72
N PHE A 285 2.99 0.86 18.62
CA PHE A 285 3.50 1.05 17.26
C PHE A 285 2.95 2.34 16.66
N PHE A 286 3.84 3.26 16.32
CA PHE A 286 3.49 4.51 15.66
C PHE A 286 3.62 4.39 14.15
N ILE A 287 2.62 4.88 13.42
CA ILE A 287 2.66 5.10 11.98
C ILE A 287 2.55 6.59 11.75
N ILE A 288 3.58 7.21 11.20
CA ILE A 288 3.57 8.64 10.86
C ILE A 288 3.36 8.76 9.36
N ASP A 289 2.11 9.00 8.99
CA ASP A 289 1.67 9.08 7.60
C ASP A 289 1.96 10.45 7.01
N GLU A 290 2.40 10.47 5.75
CA GLU A 290 2.84 11.68 5.03
C GLU A 290 3.84 12.53 5.86
N PHE A 291 4.83 11.87 6.47
CA PHE A 291 5.77 12.47 7.40
C PHE A 291 6.59 13.64 6.82
N HIS A 292 6.64 13.77 5.50
CA HIS A 292 7.24 14.91 4.82
C HIS A 292 6.53 16.25 5.13
N ASN A 293 5.36 16.21 5.78
CA ASN A 293 4.66 17.40 6.30
C ASN A 293 5.08 17.79 7.72
N LEU A 294 5.98 17.05 8.37
CA LEU A 294 6.55 17.48 9.65
C LEU A 294 7.32 18.78 9.45
N SER A 295 7.09 19.74 10.33
CA SER A 295 7.82 21.01 10.31
C SER A 295 9.23 20.86 10.87
N LYS A 296 10.11 21.82 10.60
CA LYS A 296 11.44 21.88 11.21
C LYS A 296 11.35 21.81 12.73
N ASN A 297 10.42 22.53 13.35
CA ASN A 297 10.25 22.56 14.80
C ASN A 297 9.91 21.18 15.36
N ASN A 298 9.06 20.40 14.68
CA ASN A 298 8.73 19.05 15.12
C ASN A 298 9.96 18.12 15.25
N VAL A 299 11.06 18.47 14.60
CA VAL A 299 12.28 17.64 14.55
C VAL A 299 13.44 18.25 15.34
N THR A 300 13.44 19.57 15.57
CA THR A 300 14.58 20.26 16.20
C THR A 300 14.26 20.97 17.52
N ASP A 301 12.99 21.28 17.80
CA ASP A 301 12.59 21.97 19.01
C ASP A 301 12.36 20.97 20.15
N LYS A 302 13.25 21.00 21.15
CA LYS A 302 13.21 20.10 22.31
C LYS A 302 11.96 20.22 23.17
N ASP A 303 11.24 21.33 23.06
CA ASP A 303 10.00 21.55 23.77
C ASP A 303 8.78 21.04 23.00
N ASP A 304 8.93 20.76 21.71
CA ASP A 304 7.89 20.19 20.85
C ASP A 304 7.59 18.72 21.24
N ASP A 305 6.34 18.35 21.33
CA ASP A 305 5.93 16.99 21.74
C ASP A 305 6.22 15.95 20.63
N PHE A 306 6.26 16.35 19.35
CA PHE A 306 6.78 15.48 18.30
C PHE A 306 8.27 15.20 18.47
N TYR A 307 9.07 16.25 18.75
CA TYR A 307 10.49 16.06 19.02
C TYR A 307 10.71 15.04 20.12
N LYS A 308 10.00 15.16 21.23
CA LYS A 308 10.10 14.25 22.37
C LYS A 308 9.70 12.81 21.98
N LEU A 309 8.61 12.65 21.21
CA LEU A 309 8.16 11.36 20.71
C LEU A 309 9.20 10.74 19.77
N LEU A 310 9.73 11.54 18.84
CA LEU A 310 10.72 11.11 17.85
C LEU A 310 12.07 10.79 18.48
N ASN A 311 12.47 11.43 19.56
CA ASN A 311 13.76 11.21 20.21
C ASN A 311 13.74 10.12 21.29
N ASN A 312 12.60 9.52 21.57
CA ASN A 312 12.54 8.34 22.44
C ASN A 312 12.93 7.10 21.61
N SER A 313 14.12 6.54 21.90
CA SER A 313 14.68 5.37 21.19
C SER A 313 13.84 4.09 21.30
N ASP A 314 13.00 4.00 22.33
CA ASP A 314 12.19 2.81 22.60
C ASP A 314 10.91 2.76 21.74
N ASN A 315 10.50 3.91 21.18
CA ASN A 315 9.33 3.98 20.33
C ASN A 315 9.57 3.26 18.99
N LYS A 316 8.66 2.37 18.64
CA LYS A 316 8.62 1.72 17.33
C LYS A 316 7.85 2.59 16.35
N ILE A 317 8.53 3.12 15.33
CA ILE A 317 7.96 4.12 14.42
C ILE A 317 8.17 3.71 12.96
N LEU A 318 7.07 3.68 12.20
CA LEU A 318 7.07 3.56 10.76
C LEU A 318 6.70 4.90 10.13
N PHE A 319 7.63 5.49 9.40
CA PHE A 319 7.39 6.69 8.61
C PHE A 319 6.92 6.31 7.22
N VAL A 320 5.83 6.91 6.76
CA VAL A 320 5.21 6.59 5.48
C VAL A 320 5.10 7.84 4.62
N SER A 321 5.53 7.77 3.37
CA SER A 321 5.37 8.86 2.42
C SER A 321 5.45 8.36 0.98
N ALA A 322 4.84 9.12 0.05
CA ALA A 322 5.03 8.91 -1.39
C ALA A 322 6.34 9.55 -1.88
N THR A 323 6.74 10.63 -1.25
CA THR A 323 7.91 11.44 -1.60
C THR A 323 8.62 11.82 -0.31
N PRO A 324 9.42 10.93 0.27
CA PRO A 324 10.24 11.32 1.41
C PRO A 324 11.12 12.49 0.96
N ARG A 325 10.82 13.67 1.47
CA ARG A 325 11.65 14.84 1.20
C ARG A 325 12.88 14.73 2.09
N ILE A 326 13.99 14.62 1.44
CA ILE A 326 15.29 14.95 2.02
C ILE A 326 15.31 16.47 2.09
N TYR A 327 15.12 17.04 3.26
CA TYR A 327 15.27 18.49 3.42
C TYR A 327 16.76 18.81 3.36
N GLU A 328 17.26 19.18 2.19
CA GLU A 328 18.46 19.96 2.07
C GLU A 328 18.10 21.38 2.60
N LEU A 329 18.49 21.65 3.82
CA LEU A 329 18.40 23.01 4.37
C LEU A 329 19.54 23.83 3.77
N GLU A 330 19.21 24.68 2.82
CA GLU A 330 20.15 25.60 2.17
C GLU A 330 20.89 26.56 3.14
N ASP A 331 20.49 26.63 4.41
CA ASP A 331 21.02 27.58 5.40
C ASP A 331 21.58 26.97 6.70
N CYS A 332 21.72 25.67 6.82
CA CYS A 332 22.41 25.03 7.93
C CYS A 332 23.55 24.18 7.40
N ASN A 333 24.70 24.22 8.05
CA ASN A 333 25.82 23.31 7.77
C ASN A 333 25.27 21.88 7.62
N SER A 334 25.38 21.35 6.43
CA SER A 334 24.59 20.31 5.79
C SER A 334 24.63 18.92 6.44
N ASP A 335 25.30 18.74 7.56
CA ASP A 335 25.60 17.40 8.11
C ASP A 335 24.67 16.99 9.26
N GLU A 336 23.78 17.86 9.75
CA GLU A 336 22.98 17.56 10.96
C GLU A 336 21.51 17.20 10.74
N PHE A 337 20.95 17.25 9.52
CA PHE A 337 19.51 17.16 9.32
C PHE A 337 18.99 15.84 8.73
N PHE A 338 19.87 14.99 8.24
CA PHE A 338 19.57 13.61 7.89
C PHE A 338 20.19 12.69 8.95
N ASN A 339 19.58 12.72 10.10
CA ASN A 339 19.95 11.77 11.12
C ASN A 339 19.12 10.52 10.89
N ASP A 340 19.71 9.46 10.32
CA ASP A 340 19.13 8.11 10.28
C ASP A 340 18.65 7.68 11.67
N GLU A 341 19.17 8.30 12.72
CA GLU A 341 18.74 8.10 14.11
C GLU A 341 17.31 8.56 14.37
N ILE A 342 16.80 9.60 13.68
CA ILE A 342 15.43 10.11 13.87
C ILE A 342 14.43 9.34 13.05
N PHE A 343 14.69 9.15 11.75
CA PHE A 343 13.74 8.56 10.80
C PHE A 343 14.01 7.09 10.52
N GLY A 344 15.24 6.61 10.74
CA GLY A 344 15.68 5.29 10.35
C GLY A 344 15.95 5.17 8.85
N GLU A 345 16.27 3.97 8.42
CA GLU A 345 16.57 3.67 7.02
C GLU A 345 15.30 3.51 6.17
N ILE A 346 15.42 3.77 4.88
CA ILE A 346 14.37 3.42 3.91
C ILE A 346 14.42 1.92 3.69
N ILE A 347 13.51 1.20 4.33
CA ILE A 347 13.41 -0.27 4.23
C ILE A 347 12.85 -0.73 2.90
N TYR A 348 11.94 0.05 2.33
CA TYR A 348 11.36 -0.23 1.03
C TYR A 348 11.10 1.06 0.26
N ASN A 349 11.59 1.09 -0.98
CA ASN A 349 11.39 2.24 -1.89
C ASN A 349 10.88 1.78 -3.25
N MET A 350 9.74 2.30 -3.67
CA MET A 350 9.17 2.07 -4.98
C MET A 350 9.17 3.36 -5.81
N SER A 351 9.77 3.34 -6.98
CA SER A 351 9.67 4.46 -7.92
C SER A 351 8.32 4.48 -8.66
N PHE A 352 7.87 5.67 -9.07
CA PHE A 352 6.69 5.81 -9.93
C PHE A 352 6.82 5.00 -11.22
N ASN A 353 8.00 5.05 -11.86
CA ASN A 353 8.25 4.28 -13.07
C ASN A 353 8.07 2.77 -12.87
N TYR A 354 8.56 2.25 -11.75
CA TYR A 354 8.35 0.83 -11.42
C TYR A 354 6.87 0.51 -11.21
N ALA A 355 6.16 1.36 -10.48
CA ALA A 355 4.73 1.18 -10.22
C ALA A 355 3.89 1.20 -11.51
N ILE A 356 4.19 2.10 -12.45
CA ILE A 356 3.54 2.20 -13.76
C ILE A 356 3.88 0.98 -14.61
N THR A 357 5.16 0.65 -14.75
CA THR A 357 5.62 -0.46 -15.61
C THR A 357 5.03 -1.81 -15.19
N ASN A 358 4.76 -1.99 -13.90
CA ASN A 358 4.15 -3.20 -13.36
C ASN A 358 2.61 -3.12 -13.27
N GLY A 359 2.00 -2.03 -13.71
CA GLY A 359 0.54 -1.86 -13.74
C GLY A 359 -0.10 -1.69 -12.37
N TYR A 360 0.65 -1.28 -11.35
CA TYR A 360 0.11 -0.99 -10.01
C TYR A 360 -0.62 0.34 -9.96
N ILE A 361 -0.15 1.32 -10.75
CA ILE A 361 -0.80 2.61 -10.99
C ILE A 361 -0.89 2.88 -12.49
N CYS A 362 -1.79 3.77 -12.88
CA CYS A 362 -1.92 4.20 -14.27
C CYS A 362 -0.71 5.06 -14.69
N ASP A 363 -0.44 5.04 -15.99
CA ASP A 363 0.53 5.94 -16.61
C ASP A 363 -0.01 7.38 -16.62
N TYR A 364 0.90 8.35 -16.70
CA TYR A 364 0.57 9.76 -16.76
C TYR A 364 1.33 10.46 -17.88
N ARG A 365 0.79 11.59 -18.33
CA ARG A 365 1.44 12.47 -19.30
C ARG A 365 1.52 13.87 -18.73
N ILE A 366 2.69 14.47 -18.80
CA ILE A 366 2.91 15.87 -18.41
C ILE A 366 2.92 16.70 -19.68
N TRP A 367 2.02 17.66 -19.76
CA TRP A 367 1.98 18.65 -20.82
C TRP A 367 2.50 19.97 -20.26
N LEU A 368 3.59 20.46 -20.82
CA LEU A 368 4.17 21.74 -20.44
C LEU A 368 3.86 22.76 -21.55
N PRO A 369 3.04 23.79 -21.28
CA PRO A 369 2.82 24.82 -22.27
C PRO A 369 4.10 25.64 -22.45
N SER A 370 4.55 25.79 -23.68
CA SER A 370 5.56 26.79 -24.03
C SER A 370 4.86 27.96 -24.72
N ILE A 371 4.98 29.14 -24.14
CA ILE A 371 4.50 30.37 -24.75
C ILE A 371 5.64 30.86 -25.66
N HIS A 372 5.50 30.65 -26.95
CA HIS A 372 6.37 31.29 -27.94
C HIS A 372 5.74 32.62 -28.34
N GLU A 373 6.52 33.69 -28.36
CA GLU A 373 6.09 35.03 -28.77
C GLU A 373 5.47 35.07 -30.17
N ASN A 374 5.70 34.05 -30.99
CA ASN A 374 5.17 33.93 -32.36
C ASN A 374 3.77 33.34 -32.49
N ASN A 375 3.11 32.92 -31.40
CA ASN A 375 1.73 32.45 -31.42
C ASN A 375 0.69 33.58 -31.28
N ASP A 376 1.06 34.81 -31.59
CA ASP A 376 0.24 36.00 -31.44
C ASP A 376 -1.08 35.97 -32.25
N LYS A 377 -1.22 35.16 -33.31
CA LYS A 377 -2.43 35.18 -34.13
C LYS A 377 -3.66 34.68 -33.38
N LEU A 378 -3.57 33.55 -32.68
CA LEU A 378 -4.70 33.01 -31.93
C LEU A 378 -5.05 33.89 -30.71
N LEU A 379 -4.04 34.42 -30.03
CA LEU A 379 -4.21 35.35 -28.92
C LEU A 379 -4.81 36.67 -29.40
N THR A 380 -4.47 37.14 -30.60
CA THR A 380 -5.01 38.37 -31.19
C THR A 380 -6.47 38.18 -31.63
N GLU A 381 -6.82 37.05 -32.24
CA GLU A 381 -8.19 36.73 -32.62
C GLU A 381 -9.14 36.63 -31.42
N LEU A 382 -8.62 36.18 -30.26
CA LEU A 382 -9.41 36.06 -29.02
C LEU A 382 -9.36 37.36 -28.16
N SER A 383 -8.57 38.36 -28.53
CA SER A 383 -8.46 39.62 -27.79
C SER A 383 -9.76 40.41 -27.72
N ILE A 384 -10.69 40.14 -28.64
CA ILE A 384 -12.05 40.73 -28.65
C ILE A 384 -12.85 40.43 -27.37
N TYR A 385 -12.48 39.38 -26.61
CA TYR A 385 -13.16 39.02 -25.36
C TYR A 385 -12.66 39.80 -24.14
N ASN A 386 -11.68 40.68 -24.32
CA ASN A 386 -11.11 41.54 -23.27
C ASN A 386 -10.65 40.77 -22.03
N ILE A 387 -9.94 39.64 -22.27
CA ILE A 387 -9.38 38.76 -21.24
C ILE A 387 -7.88 38.99 -21.19
N ASP A 388 -7.31 38.99 -19.99
CA ASP A 388 -5.86 39.06 -19.80
C ASP A 388 -5.12 38.00 -20.64
N LYS A 389 -4.04 38.38 -21.31
CA LYS A 389 -3.32 37.46 -22.25
C LYS A 389 -2.79 36.23 -21.59
N VAL A 390 -2.32 36.28 -20.34
CA VAL A 390 -1.80 35.12 -19.61
C VAL A 390 -2.93 34.17 -19.27
N LEU A 391 -4.05 34.70 -18.79
CA LEU A 391 -5.23 33.95 -18.46
C LEU A 391 -5.84 33.31 -19.71
N GLN A 392 -5.89 34.02 -20.81
CA GLN A 392 -6.33 33.50 -22.11
C GLN A 392 -5.44 32.33 -22.60
N ALA A 393 -4.12 32.46 -22.45
CA ALA A 393 -3.20 31.37 -22.79
C ALA A 393 -3.40 30.14 -21.91
N LYS A 394 -3.62 30.29 -20.61
CA LYS A 394 -3.94 29.18 -19.69
C LYS A 394 -5.22 28.46 -20.12
N ILE A 395 -6.27 29.18 -20.47
CA ILE A 395 -7.56 28.61 -20.86
C ILE A 395 -7.48 27.92 -22.22
N ASN A 396 -6.79 28.54 -23.19
CA ASN A 396 -6.57 27.90 -24.49
C ASN A 396 -5.78 26.60 -24.34
N PHE A 397 -4.78 26.58 -23.47
CA PHE A 397 -4.05 25.37 -23.16
C PHE A 397 -4.96 24.30 -22.53
N LEU A 398 -5.78 24.68 -21.55
CA LEU A 398 -6.77 23.80 -20.93
C LEU A 398 -7.69 23.16 -21.98
N PHE A 399 -8.30 23.99 -22.84
CA PHE A 399 -9.21 23.50 -23.88
C PHE A 399 -8.49 22.61 -24.89
N SER A 400 -7.27 22.98 -25.29
CA SER A 400 -6.45 22.15 -26.16
C SER A 400 -6.19 20.78 -25.56
N CYS A 401 -5.85 20.70 -24.27
CA CYS A 401 -5.66 19.43 -23.57
C CYS A 401 -6.96 18.60 -23.52
N LEU A 402 -8.10 19.22 -23.22
CA LEU A 402 -9.40 18.57 -23.15
C LEU A 402 -9.82 18.00 -24.50
N LEU A 403 -9.69 18.78 -25.57
CA LEU A 403 -10.06 18.39 -26.92
C LEU A 403 -9.16 17.26 -27.48
N ASN A 404 -7.83 17.40 -27.30
CA ASN A 404 -6.85 16.46 -27.86
C ASN A 404 -6.83 15.12 -27.12
N ASN A 405 -7.13 15.10 -25.83
CA ASN A 405 -7.04 13.89 -25.00
C ASN A 405 -8.38 13.23 -24.72
N GLY A 406 -9.51 13.86 -25.10
CA GLY A 406 -10.83 13.35 -24.79
C GLY A 406 -11.13 13.24 -23.28
N SER A 407 -10.41 14.03 -22.46
CA SER A 407 -10.58 14.03 -21.02
C SER A 407 -11.97 14.56 -20.65
N ARG A 408 -12.65 13.85 -19.75
CA ARG A 408 -13.99 14.24 -19.28
C ARG A 408 -14.00 14.83 -17.87
N LYS A 409 -12.91 14.69 -17.14
CA LYS A 409 -12.74 15.19 -15.77
C LYS A 409 -11.45 15.93 -15.66
N CYS A 410 -11.50 17.15 -15.17
CA CYS A 410 -10.33 17.99 -14.99
C CYS A 410 -10.39 18.67 -13.62
N ILE A 411 -9.32 18.53 -12.83
CA ILE A 411 -9.13 19.29 -11.60
C ILE A 411 -8.17 20.41 -11.90
N ILE A 412 -8.57 21.63 -11.55
CA ILE A 412 -7.82 22.87 -11.83
C ILE A 412 -7.46 23.51 -10.50
N TYR A 413 -6.17 23.53 -10.19
CA TYR A 413 -5.67 24.19 -8.99
C TYR A 413 -5.41 25.65 -9.25
N CYS A 414 -6.04 26.50 -8.46
CA CYS A 414 -5.88 27.94 -8.49
C CYS A 414 -5.14 28.45 -7.25
N ILE A 415 -4.57 29.65 -7.36
CA ILE A 415 -3.83 30.29 -6.25
C ILE A 415 -4.81 30.76 -5.18
N ASP A 416 -5.91 31.39 -5.61
CA ASP A 416 -6.93 31.96 -4.72
C ASP A 416 -8.34 31.94 -5.34
N THR A 417 -9.32 32.45 -4.58
CA THR A 417 -10.73 32.51 -5.02
C THR A 417 -10.99 33.54 -6.12
N GLU A 418 -10.14 34.57 -6.29
CA GLU A 418 -10.26 35.51 -7.36
C GLU A 418 -9.83 34.89 -8.69
N GLU A 419 -8.73 34.15 -8.69
CA GLU A 419 -8.31 33.39 -9.87
C GLU A 419 -9.38 32.40 -10.30
N ILE A 420 -10.04 31.69 -9.37
CA ILE A 420 -11.18 30.80 -9.70
C ILE A 420 -12.27 31.55 -10.46
N LYS A 421 -12.71 32.70 -9.94
CA LYS A 421 -13.77 33.50 -10.57
C LYS A 421 -13.36 33.98 -11.96
N LEU A 422 -12.17 34.53 -12.09
CA LEU A 422 -11.63 35.00 -13.36
C LEU A 422 -11.51 33.86 -14.38
N MET A 423 -11.05 32.69 -13.95
CA MET A 423 -10.95 31.51 -14.79
C MET A 423 -12.35 31.05 -15.28
N ILE A 424 -13.33 30.93 -14.38
CA ILE A 424 -14.69 30.52 -14.73
C ILE A 424 -15.34 31.53 -15.69
N GLU A 425 -15.27 32.82 -15.40
CA GLU A 425 -15.82 33.88 -16.29
C GLU A 425 -15.18 33.83 -17.67
N SER A 426 -13.88 33.65 -17.72
CA SER A 426 -13.14 33.61 -18.96
C SER A 426 -13.39 32.34 -19.75
N ILE A 427 -13.52 31.18 -19.08
CA ILE A 427 -13.92 29.91 -19.71
C ILE A 427 -15.30 30.07 -20.34
N ASN A 428 -16.27 30.65 -19.62
CA ASN A 428 -17.61 30.86 -20.15
C ASN A 428 -17.61 31.77 -21.39
N LYS A 429 -16.81 32.84 -21.40
CA LYS A 429 -16.66 33.71 -22.56
C LYS A 429 -16.04 32.96 -23.76
N LEU A 430 -14.95 32.25 -23.54
CA LEU A 430 -14.24 31.51 -24.59
C LEU A 430 -15.00 30.27 -25.06
N ASN A 431 -15.91 29.70 -24.26
CA ASN A 431 -16.71 28.56 -24.66
C ASN A 431 -17.68 28.88 -25.81
N ASN A 432 -18.03 30.15 -26.02
CA ASN A 432 -18.76 30.57 -27.22
C ASN A 432 -18.01 30.24 -28.53
N PHE A 433 -16.69 30.06 -28.43
CA PHE A 433 -15.83 29.65 -29.54
C PHE A 433 -15.64 28.13 -29.62
N TYR A 434 -15.53 27.46 -28.44
CA TYR A 434 -15.24 26.01 -28.37
C TYR A 434 -16.50 25.13 -28.33
N TYR A 435 -17.64 25.66 -27.92
CA TYR A 435 -18.93 24.97 -27.86
C TYR A 435 -18.92 23.66 -27.05
N LEU A 436 -18.17 23.63 -25.93
CA LEU A 436 -18.11 22.47 -25.05
C LEU A 436 -19.28 22.44 -24.08
N ASP A 437 -19.92 21.28 -23.93
CA ASP A 437 -20.91 21.03 -22.85
C ASP A 437 -20.16 20.54 -21.60
N TYR A 438 -20.08 21.39 -20.58
CA TYR A 438 -19.34 21.12 -19.34
C TYR A 438 -20.14 21.50 -18.09
N GLU A 439 -19.80 20.86 -17.01
CA GLU A 439 -20.21 21.20 -15.66
C GLU A 439 -19.02 21.83 -14.92
N ILE A 440 -19.27 22.93 -14.20
CA ILE A 440 -18.26 23.60 -13.35
C ILE A 440 -18.63 23.39 -11.89
N ASN A 441 -17.67 22.98 -11.09
CA ASN A 441 -17.75 22.88 -9.64
C ASN A 441 -16.55 23.57 -9.01
N GLU A 442 -16.72 24.13 -7.81
CA GLU A 442 -15.61 24.71 -7.04
C GLU A 442 -15.59 24.21 -5.61
N ILE A 443 -14.38 24.00 -5.08
CA ILE A 443 -14.12 23.68 -3.68
C ILE A 443 -13.14 24.71 -3.14
N THR A 444 -13.59 25.46 -2.14
CA THR A 444 -12.80 26.49 -1.45
C THR A 444 -12.80 26.25 0.05
N SER A 445 -12.06 27.05 0.81
CA SER A 445 -12.08 27.01 2.29
C SER A 445 -13.46 27.28 2.89
N LYS A 446 -14.39 27.87 2.11
CA LYS A 446 -15.76 28.16 2.54
C LYS A 446 -16.72 26.99 2.30
N THR A 447 -16.33 26.00 1.50
CA THR A 447 -17.14 24.83 1.20
C THR A 447 -17.14 23.90 2.41
N ASN A 448 -18.30 23.68 3.02
CA ASN A 448 -18.41 22.79 4.17
C ASN A 448 -18.21 21.32 3.77
N GLN A 449 -17.91 20.46 4.75
CA GLN A 449 -17.53 19.08 4.49
C GLN A 449 -18.60 18.27 3.75
N LYS A 450 -19.89 18.42 4.11
CA LYS A 450 -21.00 17.70 3.44
C LYS A 450 -21.15 18.10 1.98
N GLU A 451 -21.00 19.38 1.70
CA GLU A 451 -21.08 19.93 0.36
C GLU A 451 -19.86 19.49 -0.47
N ARG A 452 -18.67 19.48 0.12
CA ARG A 452 -17.44 18.95 -0.47
C ARG A 452 -17.59 17.48 -0.88
N GLU A 453 -18.06 16.63 0.01
CA GLU A 453 -18.31 15.21 -0.27
C GLU A 453 -19.33 15.05 -1.42
N LYS A 454 -20.39 15.85 -1.43
CA LYS A 454 -21.37 15.84 -2.51
C LYS A 454 -20.78 16.24 -3.85
N ILE A 455 -19.96 17.31 -3.88
CA ILE A 455 -19.28 17.77 -5.11
C ILE A 455 -18.33 16.69 -5.61
N LEU A 456 -17.50 16.11 -4.75
CA LEU A 456 -16.53 15.07 -5.12
C LEU A 456 -17.24 13.81 -5.64
N ASN A 457 -18.33 13.38 -4.99
CA ASN A 457 -19.12 12.24 -5.44
C ASN A 457 -19.76 12.52 -6.81
N ASN A 458 -20.35 13.68 -7.01
CA ASN A 458 -20.90 14.07 -8.30
C ASN A 458 -19.81 14.13 -9.38
N PHE A 459 -18.66 14.72 -9.07
CA PHE A 459 -17.51 14.74 -9.96
C PHE A 459 -17.06 13.32 -10.33
N ALA A 460 -17.04 12.40 -9.36
CA ALA A 460 -16.63 11.01 -9.59
C ALA A 460 -17.58 10.25 -10.53
N ILE A 461 -18.90 10.45 -10.42
CA ILE A 461 -19.91 9.69 -11.17
C ILE A 461 -20.35 10.36 -12.47
N SER A 462 -20.18 11.68 -12.62
CA SER A 462 -20.59 12.43 -13.81
C SER A 462 -19.97 11.86 -15.08
N LYS A 463 -20.78 11.72 -16.11
CA LYS A 463 -20.36 11.31 -17.47
C LYS A 463 -20.08 12.49 -18.39
N LYS A 464 -20.43 13.69 -17.98
CA LYS A 464 -20.15 14.92 -18.71
C LYS A 464 -18.74 15.41 -18.48
N LEU A 465 -18.27 16.30 -19.34
CA LEU A 465 -17.05 17.07 -19.08
C LEU A 465 -17.25 17.87 -17.80
N ASN A 466 -16.44 17.62 -16.81
CA ASN A 466 -16.58 18.24 -15.50
C ASN A 466 -15.26 18.92 -15.10
N LEU A 467 -15.35 20.21 -14.85
CA LEU A 467 -14.22 21.05 -14.42
C LEU A 467 -14.40 21.33 -12.93
N LEU A 468 -13.47 20.84 -12.11
CA LEU A 468 -13.45 21.08 -10.68
C LEU A 468 -12.32 22.04 -10.33
N PHE A 469 -12.68 23.21 -9.84
CA PHE A 469 -11.72 24.22 -9.37
C PHE A 469 -11.45 24.05 -7.88
N SER A 470 -10.19 24.15 -7.49
CA SER A 470 -9.77 24.03 -6.09
C SER A 470 -8.57 24.92 -5.78
N ILE A 471 -8.44 25.32 -4.51
CA ILE A 471 -7.31 26.03 -3.97
C ILE A 471 -6.63 25.10 -2.96
N ARG A 472 -5.56 24.39 -3.33
CA ARG A 472 -4.70 23.56 -2.44
C ARG A 472 -5.43 22.75 -1.34
N ILE A 473 -6.75 22.52 -1.50
CA ILE A 473 -7.63 21.95 -0.47
C ILE A 473 -7.89 20.45 -0.74
N LEU A 474 -7.45 19.97 -1.87
CA LEU A 474 -7.61 18.55 -2.25
C LEU A 474 -6.35 17.71 -1.92
N ASP A 475 -5.32 18.36 -1.40
CA ASP A 475 -4.10 17.71 -0.92
C ASP A 475 -4.30 17.20 0.50
#